data_ff6fd6381ae6a06534d9f5ae2f2bed10
#
_entry.id   ff6fd6381ae6a06534d9f5ae2f2bed10
#
_cell.length_a   1.000
_cell.length_b   1.000
_cell.length_c   1.000
_cell.angle_alpha   90.00
_cell.angle_beta   90.00
_cell.angle_gamma   90.00
#
_symmetry.space_group_name_H-M   'P 1'
#
loop_
_entity.id
_entity.type
_entity.pdbx_description
1 polymer ?
#
loop_
_entity_poly.entity_id
_entity_poly.type
_entity_poly.pdbx_seq_one_letter_code
_entity_poly.pdbx_strand_id
1 'polypeptide(L)'
;MSNILQNIFIDYYEHILYELHPRQTEIENISKMIHCGDPSYGGAFFACPDCGELKFVPFRCKSRFCPSCGNMYNQKRSFHMSCKLVNCVHRHCVFTIPEELRIYFLNDRSLLNCLFHSVRDVVLRMFHKQNKAELFTPGFILVLHTFGRDLKWNPHIHALISEGGAGNHTVWRPCTHFDFRFLRNSFRKVLLDQLTNKIGKSFCKVKNEMYSKHAEGFYVRAKPNHCKPDVTIKYISRYLGRPVIATSRIDSYDGDFVTFHYNRHEDEKLVIETIPVLDFMPRLTQHI
;
A
#
# COMPACT_ATOMS: atom_id res chain seq x y z
N MET A 1 -22.53 15.88 3.83
CA MET A 1 -22.07 16.36 2.50
C MET A 1 -21.20 15.25 1.92
N SER A 2 -21.48 14.84 0.68
CA SER A 2 -20.65 13.94 -0.12
C SER A 2 -19.31 14.64 -0.41
N ASN A 3 -18.24 13.86 -0.55
CA ASN A 3 -16.95 14.40 -0.98
C ASN A 3 -16.83 14.31 -2.50
N ILE A 4 -15.94 15.13 -3.09
CA ILE A 4 -15.76 15.22 -4.55
C ILE A 4 -15.56 13.83 -5.21
N LEU A 5 -14.79 12.95 -4.59
CA LEU A 5 -14.58 11.60 -5.12
C LEU A 5 -15.87 10.77 -5.12
N GLN A 6 -16.70 10.90 -4.08
CA GLN A 6 -17.99 10.22 -4.00
C GLN A 6 -18.93 10.71 -5.11
N ASN A 7 -18.96 12.03 -5.39
CA ASN A 7 -19.76 12.60 -6.48
C ASN A 7 -19.34 12.04 -7.85
N ILE A 8 -18.04 12.04 -8.16
CA ILE A 8 -17.51 11.45 -9.40
C ILE A 8 -17.99 10.02 -9.58
N PHE A 9 -17.95 9.19 -8.52
CA PHE A 9 -18.38 7.81 -8.60
C PHE A 9 -19.91 7.65 -8.66
N ILE A 10 -20.70 8.56 -8.12
CA ILE A 10 -22.16 8.58 -8.26
C ILE A 10 -22.53 8.89 -9.71
N ASP A 11 -21.95 9.96 -10.28
CA ASP A 11 -22.30 10.41 -11.63
C ASP A 11 -21.94 9.39 -12.71
N TYR A 12 -20.87 8.61 -12.51
CA TYR A 12 -20.35 7.65 -13.48
C TYR A 12 -20.61 6.18 -13.13
N TYR A 13 -21.45 5.87 -12.14
CA TYR A 13 -21.64 4.50 -11.67
C TYR A 13 -22.08 3.54 -12.76
N GLU A 14 -23.06 3.93 -13.56
CA GLU A 14 -23.58 3.14 -14.67
C GLU A 14 -22.51 2.94 -15.77
N HIS A 15 -21.77 3.99 -16.12
CA HIS A 15 -20.68 3.91 -17.09
C HIS A 15 -19.56 2.95 -16.63
N ILE A 16 -19.24 2.97 -15.32
CA ILE A 16 -18.27 2.02 -14.75
C ILE A 16 -18.72 0.58 -14.97
N LEU A 17 -19.98 0.28 -14.69
CA LEU A 17 -20.50 -1.08 -14.81
C LEU A 17 -20.50 -1.59 -16.26
N TYR A 18 -20.93 -0.74 -17.21
CA TYR A 18 -21.14 -1.16 -18.59
C TYR A 18 -19.91 -1.02 -19.49
N GLU A 19 -19.06 -0.04 -19.26
CA GLU A 19 -17.91 0.25 -20.13
C GLU A 19 -16.60 -0.34 -19.60
N LEU A 20 -16.37 -0.32 -18.28
CA LEU A 20 -15.11 -0.74 -17.68
C LEU A 20 -15.07 -2.20 -17.24
N HIS A 21 -16.23 -2.88 -17.20
CA HIS A 21 -16.35 -4.29 -16.79
C HIS A 21 -15.57 -4.63 -15.51
N PRO A 22 -15.82 -3.92 -14.39
CA PRO A 22 -15.05 -4.05 -13.17
C PRO A 22 -15.26 -5.44 -12.53
N ARG A 23 -14.26 -5.88 -11.77
CA ARG A 23 -14.35 -7.10 -10.96
C ARG A 23 -15.44 -6.95 -9.88
N GLN A 24 -16.02 -8.05 -9.44
CA GLN A 24 -17.07 -8.05 -8.40
C GLN A 24 -16.64 -7.28 -7.14
N THR A 25 -15.39 -7.45 -6.71
CA THR A 25 -14.84 -6.71 -5.54
C THR A 25 -14.77 -5.19 -5.75
N GLU A 26 -14.56 -4.74 -6.98
CA GLU A 26 -14.57 -3.31 -7.33
C GLU A 26 -15.99 -2.77 -7.25
N ILE A 27 -16.96 -3.46 -7.85
CA ILE A 27 -18.40 -3.10 -7.79
C ILE A 27 -18.85 -2.95 -6.33
N GLU A 28 -18.58 -3.95 -5.50
CA GLU A 28 -18.97 -3.93 -4.08
C GLU A 28 -18.36 -2.76 -3.31
N ASN A 29 -17.08 -2.44 -3.54
CA ASN A 29 -16.42 -1.34 -2.84
C ASN A 29 -16.88 0.02 -3.34
N ILE A 30 -17.13 0.17 -4.64
CA ILE A 30 -17.70 1.38 -5.22
C ILE A 30 -19.11 1.59 -4.68
N SER A 31 -19.98 0.59 -4.76
CA SER A 31 -21.35 0.67 -4.25
C SER A 31 -21.37 1.05 -2.76
N LYS A 32 -20.55 0.41 -1.93
CA LYS A 32 -20.39 0.79 -0.51
C LYS A 32 -19.96 2.24 -0.33
N MET A 33 -19.08 2.75 -1.18
CA MET A 33 -18.55 4.10 -1.06
C MET A 33 -19.58 5.16 -1.47
N ILE A 34 -20.29 4.99 -2.57
CA ILE A 34 -21.31 5.95 -3.04
C ILE A 34 -22.45 6.14 -2.04
N HIS A 35 -22.78 5.10 -1.29
CA HIS A 35 -23.84 5.13 -0.26
C HIS A 35 -23.30 5.42 1.16
N CYS A 36 -22.04 5.76 1.30
CA CYS A 36 -21.41 5.98 2.60
C CYS A 36 -21.91 7.26 3.29
N GLY A 37 -22.66 7.07 4.39
CA GLY A 37 -23.22 8.17 5.17
C GLY A 37 -24.54 8.71 4.61
N ASP A 38 -25.15 8.00 3.69
CA ASP A 38 -26.49 8.28 3.21
C ASP A 38 -27.53 7.79 4.26
N PRO A 39 -28.41 8.67 4.77
CA PRO A 39 -29.45 8.32 5.74
C PRO A 39 -30.42 7.25 5.23
N SER A 40 -30.67 7.16 3.93
CA SER A 40 -31.58 6.14 3.33
C SER A 40 -31.09 4.72 3.54
N TYR A 41 -29.80 4.52 3.77
CA TYR A 41 -29.19 3.22 4.09
C TYR A 41 -29.16 2.91 5.59
N GLY A 42 -29.90 3.71 6.38
CA GLY A 42 -30.04 3.52 7.81
C GLY A 42 -28.98 4.26 8.65
N GLY A 43 -29.18 4.20 9.96
CA GLY A 43 -28.33 4.86 10.94
C GLY A 43 -28.75 4.50 12.36
N ALA A 44 -28.14 5.17 13.33
CA ALA A 44 -28.46 5.03 14.74
C ALA A 44 -28.84 6.39 15.32
N PHE A 45 -29.85 6.40 16.21
CA PHE A 45 -30.19 7.53 17.03
C PHE A 45 -29.39 7.50 18.34
N PHE A 46 -28.82 8.61 18.71
CA PHE A 46 -28.17 8.83 19.98
C PHE A 46 -28.94 9.90 20.74
N ALA A 47 -29.27 9.62 22.00
CA ALA A 47 -29.90 10.58 22.87
C ALA A 47 -28.87 11.22 23.79
N CYS A 48 -28.95 12.53 23.98
CA CYS A 48 -28.17 13.22 25.00
C CYS A 48 -28.70 12.80 26.39
N PRO A 49 -27.85 12.30 27.30
CA PRO A 49 -28.32 11.88 28.63
C PRO A 49 -28.82 13.05 29.48
N ASP A 50 -28.38 14.29 29.20
CA ASP A 50 -28.70 15.47 30.00
C ASP A 50 -29.97 16.18 29.54
N CYS A 51 -30.19 16.33 28.24
CA CYS A 51 -31.33 17.08 27.69
C CYS A 51 -32.29 16.27 26.83
N GLY A 52 -32.00 14.97 26.54
CA GLY A 52 -32.82 14.10 25.73
C GLY A 52 -32.79 14.40 24.22
N GLU A 53 -32.01 15.36 23.76
CA GLU A 53 -31.91 15.70 22.34
C GLU A 53 -31.44 14.49 21.53
N LEU A 54 -32.12 14.22 20.41
CA LEU A 54 -31.84 13.09 19.54
C LEU A 54 -30.96 13.51 18.37
N LYS A 55 -29.88 12.77 18.15
CA LYS A 55 -28.99 12.91 17.00
C LYS A 55 -29.00 11.66 16.15
N PHE A 56 -29.40 11.76 14.89
CA PHE A 56 -29.28 10.69 13.92
C PHE A 56 -27.87 10.66 13.31
N VAL A 57 -27.23 9.49 13.32
CA VAL A 57 -25.92 9.27 12.74
C VAL A 57 -26.03 8.17 11.67
N PRO A 58 -25.88 8.50 10.37
CA PRO A 58 -25.99 7.53 9.30
C PRO A 58 -24.84 6.52 9.33
N PHE A 59 -25.12 5.29 8.88
CA PHE A 59 -24.11 4.24 8.82
C PHE A 59 -22.98 4.56 7.86
N ARG A 60 -21.78 4.08 8.20
CA ARG A 60 -20.57 4.23 7.40
C ARG A 60 -20.22 2.92 6.71
N CYS A 61 -19.71 2.99 5.47
CA CYS A 61 -19.44 1.81 4.63
C CYS A 61 -18.29 0.92 5.13
N LYS A 62 -17.40 1.44 5.97
CA LYS A 62 -16.20 0.76 6.49
C LYS A 62 -15.20 0.28 5.41
N SER A 63 -15.43 0.60 4.13
CA SER A 63 -14.50 0.29 3.04
C SER A 63 -13.22 1.12 3.16
N ARG A 64 -12.07 0.48 2.90
CA ARG A 64 -10.77 1.19 2.81
C ARG A 64 -10.66 2.07 1.57
N PHE A 65 -11.45 1.78 0.54
CA PHE A 65 -11.51 2.57 -0.68
C PHE A 65 -12.20 3.92 -0.46
N CYS A 66 -13.19 3.96 0.43
CA CYS A 66 -13.86 5.21 0.80
C CYS A 66 -12.89 6.16 1.52
N PRO A 67 -12.71 7.41 1.07
CA PRO A 67 -11.76 8.36 1.67
C PRO A 67 -11.99 8.59 3.18
N SER A 68 -13.25 8.74 3.58
CA SER A 68 -13.61 8.97 4.99
C SER A 68 -13.37 7.73 5.85
N CYS A 69 -13.88 6.56 5.41
CA CYS A 69 -13.76 5.32 6.17
C CYS A 69 -12.34 4.77 6.13
N GLY A 70 -11.63 4.91 4.99
CA GLY A 70 -10.23 4.53 4.85
C GLY A 70 -9.31 5.34 5.77
N ASN A 71 -9.57 6.63 5.94
CA ASN A 71 -8.81 7.45 6.89
C ASN A 71 -9.02 6.99 8.35
N MET A 72 -10.27 6.73 8.75
CA MET A 72 -10.58 6.18 10.08
C MET A 72 -9.93 4.81 10.32
N TYR A 73 -9.98 3.93 9.31
CA TYR A 73 -9.31 2.64 9.34
C TYR A 73 -7.81 2.80 9.55
N ASN A 74 -7.18 3.72 8.79
CA ASN A 74 -5.76 4.01 8.88
C ASN A 74 -5.34 4.49 10.27
N GLN A 75 -6.10 5.42 10.86
CA GLN A 75 -5.81 5.93 12.20
C GLN A 75 -5.86 4.81 13.25
N LYS A 76 -6.93 4.00 13.25
CA LYS A 76 -7.08 2.86 14.17
C LYS A 76 -5.94 1.85 14.00
N ARG A 77 -5.65 1.47 12.75
CA ARG A 77 -4.58 0.50 12.46
C ARG A 77 -3.20 1.03 12.88
N SER A 78 -2.92 2.30 12.64
CA SER A 78 -1.66 2.94 13.03
C SER A 78 -1.48 2.94 14.55
N PHE A 79 -2.52 3.24 15.30
CA PHE A 79 -2.52 3.16 16.76
C PHE A 79 -2.23 1.73 17.23
N HIS A 80 -2.96 0.73 16.73
CA HIS A 80 -2.73 -0.67 17.10
C HIS A 80 -1.32 -1.15 16.76
N MET A 81 -0.76 -0.71 15.62
CA MET A 81 0.60 -1.09 15.25
C MET A 81 1.66 -0.38 16.09
N SER A 82 1.41 0.85 16.53
CA SER A 82 2.33 1.57 17.41
C SER A 82 2.55 0.86 18.74
N CYS A 83 1.49 0.24 19.27
CA CYS A 83 1.58 -0.54 20.53
C CYS A 83 2.41 -1.85 20.39
N LYS A 84 2.67 -2.28 19.16
CA LYS A 84 3.44 -3.51 18.86
C LYS A 84 4.90 -3.25 18.48
N LEU A 85 5.30 -1.97 18.38
CA LEU A 85 6.66 -1.62 18.00
C LEU A 85 7.63 -1.91 19.14
N VAL A 86 8.74 -2.53 18.80
CA VAL A 86 9.89 -2.65 19.70
C VAL A 86 10.51 -1.26 19.90
N ASN A 87 10.88 -0.92 21.14
CA ASN A 87 11.54 0.36 21.43
C ASN A 87 13.01 0.36 20.95
N CYS A 88 13.20 0.51 19.67
CA CYS A 88 14.51 0.58 19.02
C CYS A 88 14.45 1.49 17.77
N VAL A 89 15.60 1.74 17.18
CA VAL A 89 15.67 2.39 15.86
C VAL A 89 15.07 1.45 14.80
N HIS A 90 14.27 2.01 13.91
CA HIS A 90 13.70 1.27 12.79
C HIS A 90 14.20 1.85 11.47
N ARG A 91 14.45 0.97 10.50
CA ARG A 91 14.81 1.34 9.14
C ARG A 91 13.64 1.12 8.18
N HIS A 92 13.35 2.14 7.39
CA HIS A 92 12.38 2.00 6.31
C HIS A 92 13.07 1.61 5.02
N CYS A 93 12.64 0.48 4.48
CA CYS A 93 13.05 -0.02 3.17
C CYS A 93 11.85 -0.05 2.22
N VAL A 94 12.11 0.24 0.93
CA VAL A 94 11.10 0.09 -0.13
C VAL A 94 11.63 -0.90 -1.14
N PHE A 95 10.88 -1.96 -1.38
CA PHE A 95 11.18 -3.01 -2.35
C PHE A 95 10.27 -2.84 -3.56
N THR A 96 10.84 -2.45 -4.69
CA THR A 96 10.09 -2.14 -5.92
C THR A 96 10.44 -3.13 -7.01
N ILE A 97 9.43 -3.57 -7.76
CA ILE A 97 9.60 -4.49 -8.89
C ILE A 97 9.79 -3.70 -10.20
N PRO A 98 10.50 -4.27 -11.19
CA PRO A 98 10.58 -3.72 -12.53
C PRO A 98 9.22 -3.57 -13.19
N GLU A 99 9.12 -2.65 -14.13
CA GLU A 99 7.86 -2.37 -14.84
C GLU A 99 7.36 -3.59 -15.63
N GLU A 100 8.27 -4.33 -16.22
CA GLU A 100 8.00 -5.53 -17.01
C GLU A 100 7.28 -6.63 -16.21
N LEU A 101 7.44 -6.65 -14.90
CA LEU A 101 6.76 -7.61 -14.04
C LEU A 101 5.38 -7.17 -13.56
N ARG A 102 5.07 -5.87 -13.63
CA ARG A 102 3.84 -5.33 -13.02
C ARG A 102 2.57 -5.93 -13.59
N ILE A 103 2.56 -6.26 -14.90
CA ILE A 103 1.40 -6.81 -15.58
C ILE A 103 1.00 -8.20 -15.02
N TYR A 104 1.95 -9.02 -14.60
CA TYR A 104 1.66 -10.32 -14.00
C TYR A 104 0.84 -10.17 -12.71
N PHE A 105 1.17 -9.18 -11.89
CA PHE A 105 0.47 -8.89 -10.63
C PHE A 105 -0.88 -8.19 -10.85
N LEU A 106 -1.06 -7.52 -11.98
CA LEU A 106 -2.34 -6.95 -12.37
C LEU A 106 -3.30 -8.03 -12.81
N ASN A 107 -2.85 -8.98 -13.60
CA ASN A 107 -3.64 -10.08 -14.15
C ASN A 107 -3.96 -11.16 -13.10
N ASP A 108 -3.01 -11.45 -12.20
CA ASP A 108 -3.20 -12.40 -11.10
C ASP A 108 -2.79 -11.78 -9.76
N ARG A 109 -3.80 -11.32 -9.01
CA ARG A 109 -3.62 -10.69 -7.68
C ARG A 109 -3.05 -11.66 -6.63
N SER A 110 -3.20 -12.97 -6.83
CA SER A 110 -2.63 -13.97 -5.91
C SER A 110 -1.12 -13.90 -5.83
N LEU A 111 -0.47 -13.44 -6.92
CA LEU A 111 0.98 -13.24 -7.00
C LEU A 111 1.48 -12.12 -6.06
N LEU A 112 0.63 -11.21 -5.62
CA LEU A 112 1.00 -10.17 -4.63
C LEU A 112 1.53 -10.78 -3.32
N ASN A 113 1.11 -11.99 -2.96
CA ASN A 113 1.65 -12.71 -1.82
C ASN A 113 3.14 -13.07 -2.00
N CYS A 114 3.59 -13.28 -3.24
CA CYS A 114 5.01 -13.53 -3.54
C CYS A 114 5.89 -12.35 -3.14
N LEU A 115 5.38 -11.10 -3.24
CA LEU A 115 6.12 -9.91 -2.78
C LEU A 115 6.35 -9.94 -1.27
N PHE A 116 5.30 -10.23 -0.48
CA PHE A 116 5.42 -10.33 0.97
C PHE A 116 6.39 -11.42 1.39
N HIS A 117 6.25 -12.63 0.81
CA HIS A 117 7.12 -13.76 1.13
C HIS A 117 8.57 -13.48 0.73
N SER A 118 8.79 -12.89 -0.45
CA SER A 118 10.14 -12.56 -0.91
C SER A 118 10.83 -11.54 -0.01
N VAL A 119 10.14 -10.49 0.39
CA VAL A 119 10.72 -9.47 1.30
C VAL A 119 11.00 -10.06 2.67
N ARG A 120 10.06 -10.83 3.24
CA ARG A 120 10.26 -11.55 4.50
C ARG A 120 11.51 -12.40 4.47
N ASP A 121 11.64 -13.27 3.46
CA ASP A 121 12.73 -14.23 3.35
C ASP A 121 14.09 -13.53 3.16
N VAL A 122 14.12 -12.46 2.39
CA VAL A 122 15.33 -11.68 2.15
C VAL A 122 15.79 -10.94 3.40
N VAL A 123 14.86 -10.34 4.14
CA VAL A 123 15.15 -9.65 5.41
C VAL A 123 15.69 -10.65 6.44
N LEU A 124 15.01 -11.78 6.65
CA LEU A 124 15.48 -12.82 7.56
C LEU A 124 16.86 -13.36 7.19
N ARG A 125 17.11 -13.66 5.90
CA ARG A 125 18.42 -14.11 5.42
C ARG A 125 19.52 -13.08 5.67
N MET A 126 19.24 -11.78 5.52
CA MET A 126 20.23 -10.74 5.81
C MET A 126 20.66 -10.79 7.28
N PHE A 127 19.70 -10.89 8.21
CA PHE A 127 19.99 -10.99 9.63
C PHE A 127 20.72 -12.29 9.99
N HIS A 128 20.30 -13.42 9.44
CA HIS A 128 20.95 -14.71 9.66
C HIS A 128 22.39 -14.74 9.12
N LYS A 129 22.67 -14.06 8.00
CA LYS A 129 24.02 -13.99 7.43
C LYS A 129 25.00 -13.23 8.31
N GLN A 130 24.52 -12.23 9.07
CA GLN A 130 25.36 -11.39 9.91
C GLN A 130 25.80 -12.09 11.21
N ASN A 131 25.15 -13.19 11.57
CA ASN A 131 25.56 -13.96 12.74
C ASN A 131 25.42 -15.47 12.46
N LYS A 132 26.57 -16.17 12.46
CA LYS A 132 26.62 -17.61 12.20
C LYS A 132 26.39 -18.45 13.46
N ALA A 133 26.62 -17.89 14.65
CA ALA A 133 26.49 -18.61 15.91
C ALA A 133 25.06 -18.71 16.42
N GLU A 134 24.24 -17.70 16.12
CA GLU A 134 22.87 -17.62 16.58
C GLU A 134 21.99 -16.92 15.54
N LEU A 135 20.80 -17.43 15.28
CA LEU A 135 19.84 -16.80 14.39
C LEU A 135 19.11 -15.68 15.09
N PHE A 136 19.28 -14.44 14.60
CA PHE A 136 18.54 -13.28 15.08
C PHE A 136 17.33 -12.99 14.20
N THR A 137 16.18 -12.80 14.85
CA THR A 137 14.93 -12.46 14.17
C THR A 137 14.59 -11.00 14.44
N PRO A 138 14.58 -10.14 13.40
CA PRO A 138 14.15 -8.77 13.53
C PRO A 138 12.63 -8.67 13.66
N GLY A 139 12.15 -7.58 14.30
CA GLY A 139 10.77 -7.14 14.13
C GLY A 139 10.62 -6.42 12.79
N PHE A 140 9.56 -6.72 12.01
CA PHE A 140 9.27 -5.96 10.81
C PHE A 140 7.79 -5.88 10.49
N ILE A 141 7.40 -4.77 9.86
CA ILE A 141 6.06 -4.52 9.34
C ILE A 141 6.17 -4.37 7.83
N LEU A 142 5.42 -5.18 7.08
CA LEU A 142 5.36 -5.12 5.62
C LEU A 142 4.01 -4.56 5.18
N VAL A 143 4.03 -3.58 4.30
CA VAL A 143 2.83 -2.94 3.75
C VAL A 143 2.92 -2.93 2.23
N LEU A 144 1.93 -3.52 1.58
CA LEU A 144 1.80 -3.48 0.13
C LEU A 144 1.16 -2.15 -0.28
N HIS A 145 1.81 -1.45 -1.20
CA HIS A 145 1.22 -0.42 -2.02
C HIS A 145 1.19 -0.89 -3.47
N THR A 146 0.11 -0.58 -4.15
CA THR A 146 -0.09 -0.96 -5.55
C THR A 146 -0.03 0.23 -6.51
N PHE A 147 0.11 1.46 -5.98
CA PHE A 147 0.03 2.72 -6.74
C PHE A 147 1.28 3.58 -6.61
N GLY A 148 1.61 4.27 -7.69
CA GLY A 148 2.55 5.38 -7.71
C GLY A 148 1.88 6.69 -7.27
N ARG A 149 2.64 7.80 -7.26
CA ARG A 149 2.11 9.14 -7.00
C ARG A 149 1.16 9.61 -8.13
N ASP A 150 1.36 9.09 -9.32
CA ASP A 150 0.59 9.28 -10.55
C ASP A 150 -0.63 8.34 -10.67
N LEU A 151 -0.93 7.59 -9.62
CA LEU A 151 -2.01 6.61 -9.55
C LEU A 151 -1.85 5.39 -10.46
N LYS A 152 -0.74 5.26 -11.18
CA LYS A 152 -0.46 4.09 -12.02
C LYS A 152 -0.15 2.86 -11.19
N TRP A 153 -0.42 1.69 -11.77
CA TRP A 153 -0.13 0.40 -11.17
C TRP A 153 1.38 0.22 -10.95
N ASN A 154 1.76 0.15 -9.68
CA ASN A 154 3.16 0.00 -9.27
C ASN A 154 3.25 -0.75 -7.94
N PRO A 155 3.08 -2.09 -7.92
CA PRO A 155 3.13 -2.85 -6.68
C PRO A 155 4.55 -2.85 -6.09
N HIS A 156 4.62 -2.48 -4.82
CA HIS A 156 5.85 -2.42 -4.05
C HIS A 156 5.57 -2.62 -2.55
N ILE A 157 6.59 -3.07 -1.83
CA ILE A 157 6.49 -3.29 -0.38
C ILE A 157 7.26 -2.21 0.37
N HIS A 158 6.56 -1.52 1.26
CA HIS A 158 7.16 -0.74 2.33
C HIS A 158 7.44 -1.67 3.50
N ALA A 159 8.71 -1.76 3.90
CA ALA A 159 9.15 -2.56 5.03
C ALA A 159 9.74 -1.65 6.10
N LEU A 160 9.15 -1.66 7.29
CA LEU A 160 9.76 -1.07 8.48
C LEU A 160 10.43 -2.19 9.27
N ILE A 161 11.73 -2.11 9.47
CA ILE A 161 12.55 -3.19 10.02
C ILE A 161 13.28 -2.66 11.24
N SER A 162 13.24 -3.38 12.38
CA SER A 162 14.02 -3.03 13.56
C SER A 162 15.52 -3.11 13.27
N GLU A 163 16.30 -2.14 13.75
CA GLU A 163 17.77 -2.20 13.67
C GLU A 163 18.35 -3.08 14.80
N GLY A 164 17.86 -4.30 14.85
CA GLY A 164 18.25 -5.34 15.79
C GLY A 164 17.27 -6.49 15.75
N GLY A 165 17.59 -7.56 16.44
CA GLY A 165 16.77 -8.75 16.54
C GLY A 165 16.96 -9.49 17.85
N ALA A 166 16.00 -10.37 18.17
CA ALA A 166 16.08 -11.31 19.27
C ALA A 166 16.63 -12.65 18.78
N GLY A 167 17.46 -13.29 19.58
CA GLY A 167 17.97 -14.61 19.37
C GLY A 167 17.43 -15.61 20.41
N ASN A 168 17.87 -16.87 20.35
CA ASN A 168 17.44 -17.90 21.30
C ASN A 168 18.07 -17.72 22.68
N HIS A 169 19.29 -17.21 22.73
CA HIS A 169 20.07 -17.00 23.99
C HIS A 169 20.30 -15.52 24.28
N THR A 170 20.32 -14.70 23.22
CA THR A 170 20.54 -13.25 23.34
C THR A 170 19.20 -12.53 23.22
N VAL A 171 18.79 -11.83 24.26
CA VAL A 171 17.49 -11.11 24.28
C VAL A 171 17.38 -10.08 23.15
N TRP A 172 18.47 -9.34 22.90
CA TRP A 172 18.52 -8.33 21.83
C TRP A 172 19.95 -8.09 21.36
N ARG A 173 20.11 -8.06 20.04
CA ARG A 173 21.37 -7.65 19.39
C ARG A 173 21.12 -6.55 18.37
N PRO A 174 21.79 -5.39 18.48
CA PRO A 174 21.73 -4.34 17.47
C PRO A 174 22.28 -4.81 16.13
N CYS A 175 21.63 -4.40 15.05
CA CYS A 175 22.04 -4.66 13.66
C CYS A 175 21.79 -3.39 12.85
N THR A 176 22.81 -2.55 12.70
CA THR A 176 22.75 -1.25 12.03
C THR A 176 23.21 -1.32 10.57
N HIS A 177 23.91 -2.39 10.20
CA HIS A 177 24.40 -2.59 8.84
C HIS A 177 23.39 -3.31 7.98
N PHE A 178 22.89 -2.65 6.94
CA PHE A 178 22.01 -3.20 5.90
C PHE A 178 22.78 -3.29 4.59
N ASP A 179 23.06 -4.51 4.15
CA ASP A 179 23.75 -4.79 2.88
C ASP A 179 22.77 -4.65 1.72
N PHE A 180 22.75 -3.47 1.07
CA PHE A 180 21.82 -3.18 -0.02
C PHE A 180 22.09 -4.00 -1.28
N ARG A 181 23.34 -4.33 -1.57
CA ARG A 181 23.68 -5.17 -2.70
C ARG A 181 23.12 -6.58 -2.49
N PHE A 182 23.25 -7.10 -1.27
CA PHE A 182 22.64 -8.37 -0.89
C PHE A 182 21.12 -8.30 -1.01
N LEU A 183 20.48 -7.25 -0.47
CA LEU A 183 19.01 -7.11 -0.51
C LEU A 183 18.49 -7.06 -1.95
N ARG A 184 19.11 -6.27 -2.82
CA ARG A 184 18.71 -6.15 -4.23
C ARG A 184 18.80 -7.48 -4.98
N ASN A 185 19.94 -8.14 -4.91
CA ASN A 185 20.19 -9.39 -5.61
C ASN A 185 19.34 -10.54 -5.05
N SER A 186 19.21 -10.62 -3.72
CA SER A 186 18.39 -11.65 -3.07
C SER A 186 16.90 -11.44 -3.36
N PHE A 187 16.41 -10.18 -3.36
CA PHE A 187 15.02 -9.88 -3.68
C PHE A 187 14.68 -10.29 -5.12
N ARG A 188 15.53 -9.92 -6.11
CA ARG A 188 15.38 -10.38 -7.50
C ARG A 188 15.30 -11.90 -7.57
N LYS A 189 16.28 -12.59 -6.96
CA LYS A 189 16.35 -14.06 -7.01
C LYS A 189 15.11 -14.71 -6.40
N VAL A 190 14.78 -14.37 -5.17
CA VAL A 190 13.69 -15.01 -4.42
C VAL A 190 12.35 -14.73 -5.09
N LEU A 191 12.10 -13.51 -5.54
CA LEU A 191 10.86 -13.17 -6.22
C LEU A 191 10.71 -13.92 -7.54
N LEU A 192 11.74 -13.93 -8.38
CA LEU A 192 11.69 -14.64 -9.66
C LEU A 192 11.54 -16.16 -9.48
N ASP A 193 12.15 -16.74 -8.45
CA ASP A 193 11.99 -18.17 -8.12
C ASP A 193 10.54 -18.46 -7.69
N GLN A 194 9.94 -17.63 -6.84
CA GLN A 194 8.54 -17.78 -6.42
C GLN A 194 7.55 -17.61 -7.57
N LEU A 195 7.77 -16.61 -8.44
CA LEU A 195 6.95 -16.41 -9.64
C LEU A 195 7.06 -17.60 -10.60
N THR A 196 8.27 -18.14 -10.79
CA THR A 196 8.46 -19.35 -11.61
C THR A 196 7.69 -20.54 -11.06
N ASN A 197 7.70 -20.73 -9.74
CA ASN A 197 6.96 -21.81 -9.08
C ASN A 197 5.44 -21.66 -9.21
N LYS A 198 4.94 -20.41 -9.26
CA LYS A 198 3.50 -20.12 -9.36
C LYS A 198 2.99 -20.14 -10.80
N ILE A 199 3.74 -19.52 -11.72
CA ILE A 199 3.34 -19.35 -13.14
C ILE A 199 3.75 -20.56 -13.99
N GLY A 200 4.86 -21.21 -13.60
CA GLY A 200 5.37 -22.38 -14.32
C GLY A 200 6.41 -22.04 -15.40
N LYS A 201 6.65 -23.02 -16.30
CA LYS A 201 7.73 -22.98 -17.30
C LYS A 201 7.62 -21.79 -18.27
N SER A 202 6.43 -21.31 -18.55
CA SER A 202 6.20 -20.14 -19.43
C SER A 202 6.90 -18.87 -18.94
N PHE A 203 7.14 -18.75 -17.63
CA PHE A 203 7.81 -17.60 -17.03
C PHE A 203 9.36 -17.66 -17.18
N CYS A 204 9.96 -18.77 -17.55
CA CYS A 204 11.42 -18.93 -17.59
C CYS A 204 12.11 -17.93 -18.53
N LYS A 205 11.51 -17.61 -19.67
CA LYS A 205 12.04 -16.62 -20.61
C LYS A 205 12.11 -15.23 -19.97
N VAL A 206 11.02 -14.81 -19.35
CA VAL A 206 10.94 -13.52 -18.62
C VAL A 206 11.93 -13.48 -17.47
N LYS A 207 12.07 -14.56 -16.71
CA LYS A 207 13.07 -14.68 -15.64
C LYS A 207 14.48 -14.40 -16.14
N ASN A 208 14.88 -15.00 -17.28
CA ASN A 208 16.20 -14.79 -17.88
C ASN A 208 16.39 -13.33 -18.35
N GLU A 209 15.38 -12.74 -18.97
CA GLU A 209 15.39 -11.33 -19.34
C GLU A 209 15.58 -10.40 -18.13
N MET A 210 14.90 -10.70 -17.00
CA MET A 210 15.04 -9.94 -15.76
C MET A 210 16.47 -10.01 -15.19
N TYR A 211 17.13 -11.16 -15.29
CA TYR A 211 18.53 -11.28 -14.87
C TYR A 211 19.48 -10.46 -15.77
N SER A 212 19.22 -10.41 -17.07
CA SER A 212 20.04 -9.65 -18.02
C SER A 212 19.83 -8.14 -17.88
N LYS A 213 18.59 -7.69 -17.80
CA LYS A 213 18.25 -6.26 -17.72
C LYS A 213 18.56 -5.63 -16.36
N HIS A 214 18.43 -6.40 -15.29
CA HIS A 214 18.59 -5.93 -13.91
C HIS A 214 19.76 -6.63 -13.21
N ALA A 215 20.95 -6.57 -13.82
CA ALA A 215 22.18 -7.23 -13.31
C ALA A 215 22.49 -6.87 -11.84
N GLU A 216 22.24 -5.61 -11.44
CA GLU A 216 22.44 -5.09 -10.07
C GLU A 216 21.35 -5.52 -9.05
N GLY A 217 20.41 -6.36 -9.48
CA GLY A 217 19.25 -6.75 -8.68
C GLY A 217 18.06 -5.79 -8.81
N PHE A 218 16.95 -6.09 -8.13
CA PHE A 218 15.78 -5.22 -8.13
C PHE A 218 15.95 -4.06 -7.16
N TYR A 219 15.21 -2.97 -7.42
CA TYR A 219 15.38 -1.75 -6.65
C TYR A 219 14.98 -1.92 -5.19
N VAL A 220 15.92 -1.67 -4.31
CA VAL A 220 15.69 -1.57 -2.86
C VAL A 220 16.25 -0.24 -2.40
N ARG A 221 15.37 0.63 -1.90
CA ARG A 221 15.76 1.89 -1.27
C ARG A 221 15.62 1.76 0.23
N ALA A 222 16.63 2.17 0.96
CA ALA A 222 16.50 2.43 2.38
C ALA A 222 17.07 3.81 2.67
N LYS A 223 16.29 4.63 3.35
CA LYS A 223 16.86 5.81 4.02
C LYS A 223 17.30 5.39 5.42
N PRO A 224 18.49 5.76 5.87
CA PRO A 224 18.78 5.71 7.29
C PRO A 224 17.80 6.68 7.96
N ASN A 225 16.80 6.15 8.59
CA ASN A 225 15.89 6.95 9.41
C ASN A 225 16.22 6.63 10.85
N HIS A 226 16.94 7.53 11.50
CA HIS A 226 17.06 7.55 12.96
C HIS A 226 15.71 7.99 13.55
N CYS A 227 14.66 7.22 13.28
CA CYS A 227 13.34 7.53 13.80
C CYS A 227 13.22 7.00 15.23
N LYS A 228 13.11 7.92 16.18
CA LYS A 228 12.55 7.61 17.51
C LYS A 228 11.15 6.99 17.33
N PRO A 229 10.67 6.14 18.25
CA PRO A 229 9.38 5.47 18.13
C PRO A 229 8.21 6.39 17.74
N ASP A 230 8.12 7.58 18.30
CA ASP A 230 7.05 8.55 18.03
C ASP A 230 7.05 9.07 16.57
N VAL A 231 8.23 9.23 15.98
CA VAL A 231 8.37 9.61 14.57
C VAL A 231 8.06 8.43 13.67
N THR A 232 8.41 7.22 14.12
CA THR A 232 8.11 5.96 13.43
C THR A 232 6.61 5.73 13.34
N ILE A 233 5.83 6.05 14.38
CA ILE A 233 4.37 5.95 14.39
C ILE A 233 3.75 6.86 13.32
N LYS A 234 4.13 8.13 13.28
CA LYS A 234 3.67 9.08 12.25
C LYS A 234 4.07 8.64 10.84
N TYR A 235 5.19 7.95 10.72
CA TYR A 235 5.67 7.40 9.48
C TYR A 235 4.85 6.18 9.04
N ILE A 236 4.59 5.24 9.93
CA ILE A 236 3.74 4.06 9.68
C ILE A 236 2.34 4.47 9.25
N SER A 237 1.75 5.47 9.91
CA SER A 237 0.41 5.94 9.61
C SER A 237 0.25 6.45 8.17
N ARG A 238 1.35 6.93 7.56
CA ARG A 238 1.34 7.33 6.15
C ARG A 238 1.22 6.16 5.17
N TYR A 239 1.58 4.94 5.58
CA TYR A 239 1.66 3.78 4.68
C TYR A 239 0.62 2.70 5.00
N LEU A 240 0.20 2.51 6.25
CA LEU A 240 -0.61 1.37 6.68
C LEU A 240 -2.03 1.30 6.11
N GLY A 241 -2.58 2.39 5.63
CA GLY A 241 -3.96 2.40 5.14
C GLY A 241 -4.26 3.65 4.32
N ARG A 242 -3.23 4.24 3.72
CA ARG A 242 -3.39 5.41 2.88
C ARG A 242 -4.36 5.10 1.73
N PRO A 243 -5.41 5.91 1.52
CA PRO A 243 -6.24 5.80 0.33
C PRO A 243 -5.38 6.05 -0.91
N VAL A 244 -5.76 5.48 -2.04
CA VAL A 244 -5.06 5.62 -3.33
C VAL A 244 -4.84 7.09 -3.66
N ILE A 245 -5.86 7.91 -3.46
CA ILE A 245 -5.79 9.37 -3.56
C ILE A 245 -6.39 10.03 -2.32
N ALA A 246 -5.76 11.10 -1.84
CA ALA A 246 -6.39 11.99 -0.87
C ALA A 246 -7.33 12.94 -1.61
N THR A 247 -8.52 13.21 -1.08
CA THR A 247 -9.48 14.13 -1.70
C THR A 247 -8.92 15.53 -1.92
N SER A 248 -8.00 15.97 -1.06
CA SER A 248 -7.28 17.24 -1.22
C SER A 248 -6.33 17.30 -2.42
N ARG A 249 -6.12 16.20 -3.11
CA ARG A 249 -5.33 16.14 -4.35
C ARG A 249 -6.19 16.22 -5.60
N ILE A 250 -7.51 16.21 -5.46
CA ILE A 250 -8.47 16.46 -6.55
C ILE A 250 -8.79 17.93 -6.52
N ASP A 251 -8.32 18.67 -7.50
CA ASP A 251 -8.44 20.12 -7.57
C ASP A 251 -9.80 20.54 -8.10
N SER A 252 -10.32 19.85 -9.13
CA SER A 252 -11.64 20.12 -9.69
C SER A 252 -12.24 18.88 -10.38
N TYR A 253 -13.55 18.92 -10.55
CA TYR A 253 -14.37 18.02 -11.33
C TYR A 253 -15.51 18.83 -11.95
N ASP A 254 -15.65 18.78 -13.28
CA ASP A 254 -16.61 19.57 -14.04
C ASP A 254 -17.78 18.75 -14.63
N GLY A 255 -17.80 17.45 -14.41
CA GLY A 255 -18.75 16.49 -14.95
C GLY A 255 -18.07 15.51 -15.93
N ASP A 256 -17.13 15.96 -16.74
CA ASP A 256 -16.47 15.15 -17.76
C ASP A 256 -14.98 14.90 -17.45
N PHE A 257 -14.32 15.87 -16.82
CA PHE A 257 -12.90 15.83 -16.54
C PHE A 257 -12.61 15.95 -15.04
N VAL A 258 -11.54 15.28 -14.61
CA VAL A 258 -10.98 15.40 -13.26
C VAL A 258 -9.60 16.00 -13.35
N THR A 259 -9.38 17.11 -12.64
CA THR A 259 -8.06 17.69 -12.44
C THR A 259 -7.53 17.30 -11.08
N PHE A 260 -6.33 16.74 -11.04
CA PHE A 260 -5.66 16.35 -9.81
C PHE A 260 -4.17 16.63 -9.88
N HIS A 261 -3.52 16.71 -8.71
CA HIS A 261 -2.10 17.01 -8.63
C HIS A 261 -1.31 15.97 -7.84
N TYR A 262 -0.02 15.88 -8.16
CA TYR A 262 0.96 15.09 -7.41
C TYR A 262 2.37 15.64 -7.62
N ASN A 263 3.29 15.37 -6.67
CA ASN A 263 4.69 15.67 -6.86
C ASN A 263 5.38 14.49 -7.56
N ARG A 264 6.07 14.76 -8.66
CA ARG A 264 6.87 13.76 -9.37
C ARG A 264 7.97 13.20 -8.48
N HIS A 265 8.32 11.93 -8.66
CA HIS A 265 9.26 11.27 -7.74
C HIS A 265 10.70 11.67 -7.98
N GLU A 266 11.05 12.00 -9.23
CA GLU A 266 12.41 12.24 -9.69
C GLU A 266 12.94 13.57 -9.18
N ASP A 267 12.15 14.63 -9.27
CA ASP A 267 12.55 16.02 -9.01
C ASP A 267 11.63 16.75 -8.02
N GLU A 268 10.65 16.06 -7.44
CA GLU A 268 9.64 16.60 -6.51
C GLU A 268 8.79 17.76 -7.11
N LYS A 269 8.84 17.99 -8.42
CA LYS A 269 8.02 19.02 -9.07
C LYS A 269 6.55 18.66 -9.04
N LEU A 270 5.74 19.68 -8.83
CA LEU A 270 4.29 19.58 -8.90
C LEU A 270 3.87 19.30 -10.34
N VAL A 271 3.07 18.26 -10.52
CA VAL A 271 2.40 17.91 -11.78
C VAL A 271 0.92 18.04 -11.55
N ILE A 272 0.24 18.71 -12.47
CA ILE A 272 -1.22 18.82 -12.52
C ILE A 272 -1.67 18.08 -13.77
N GLU A 273 -2.54 17.10 -13.62
CA GLU A 273 -3.16 16.35 -14.72
C GLU A 273 -4.65 16.62 -14.78
N THR A 274 -5.16 16.89 -15.97
CA THR A 274 -6.60 16.93 -16.27
C THR A 274 -6.89 15.79 -17.25
N ILE A 275 -7.71 14.85 -16.87
CA ILE A 275 -8.02 13.66 -17.66
C ILE A 275 -9.53 13.37 -17.63
N PRO A 276 -10.07 12.70 -18.68
CA PRO A 276 -11.45 12.24 -18.67
C PRO A 276 -11.75 11.37 -17.47
N VAL A 277 -12.97 11.44 -16.95
CA VAL A 277 -13.40 10.62 -15.80
C VAL A 277 -13.21 9.14 -16.07
N LEU A 278 -13.52 8.66 -17.28
CA LEU A 278 -13.37 7.25 -17.65
C LEU A 278 -11.92 6.77 -17.71
N ASP A 279 -10.95 7.68 -17.81
CA ASP A 279 -9.52 7.37 -17.67
C ASP A 279 -9.06 7.44 -16.20
N PHE A 280 -9.67 8.35 -15.41
CA PHE A 280 -9.35 8.51 -13.99
C PHE A 280 -9.85 7.33 -13.14
N MET A 281 -11.06 6.84 -13.40
CA MET A 281 -11.68 5.78 -12.63
C MET A 281 -10.88 4.47 -12.61
N PRO A 282 -10.42 3.92 -13.76
CA PRO A 282 -9.58 2.72 -13.77
C PRO A 282 -8.27 2.90 -12.99
N ARG A 283 -7.69 4.12 -13.00
CA ARG A 283 -6.49 4.40 -12.20
C ARG A 283 -6.74 4.25 -10.69
N LEU A 284 -7.97 4.39 -10.23
CA LEU A 284 -8.32 4.20 -8.82
C LEU A 284 -8.79 2.78 -8.53
N THR A 285 -9.70 2.24 -9.34
CA THR A 285 -10.36 0.96 -9.06
C THR A 285 -9.42 -0.23 -9.19
N GLN A 286 -8.41 -0.14 -10.07
CA GLN A 286 -7.37 -1.17 -10.17
C GLN A 286 -6.63 -1.46 -8.84
N HIS A 287 -6.78 -0.63 -7.83
CA HIS A 287 -6.13 -0.79 -6.51
C HIS A 287 -7.03 -1.41 -5.44
N ILE A 288 -8.28 -1.73 -5.80
CA ILE A 288 -9.26 -2.42 -4.95
C ILE A 288 -8.95 -3.92 -4.84
#